data_f985f93ad321e9ba380c3bc8eb5acf72
#
_entry.id   f985f93ad321e9ba380c3bc8eb5acf72
#
_cell.length_a   1.000
_cell.length_b   1.000
_cell.length_c   1.000
_cell.angle_alpha   90.00
_cell.angle_beta   90.00
_cell.angle_gamma   90.00
#
_symmetry.space_group_name_H-M   'P 1'
#
loop_
_entity.id
_entity.type
_entity.pdbx_description
1 polymer ?
#
loop_
_entity_poly.entity_id
_entity_poly.type
_entity_poly.pdbx_seq_one_letter_code
_entity_poly.pdbx_strand_id
1 'polypeptide(L)'
;MVKYLALFTILIITSYGCSKTIDSPASKYQPFNELVFINVVEKKIIEEKYNQSIHSEKTKQKLINWLDKDIKTNGHEGYLEIKILDIVTDEKIIKNGLIINISVKLDFSIFNSALDSRKIILIRGEEYGQLIGNFTLNDKSIEVENIIKKLIEKLSINLLKEVN
;
A
#
# COMPACT_ATOMS: atom_id res chain seq x y z
N MET A 1 -72.26 40.70 -12.09
CA MET A 1 -71.51 40.22 -10.93
C MET A 1 -70.83 38.92 -11.31
N VAL A 2 -69.59 38.98 -11.71
CA VAL A 2 -68.81 37.81 -12.20
C VAL A 2 -67.81 37.44 -11.12
N LYS A 3 -67.93 36.27 -10.55
CA LYS A 3 -66.98 35.74 -9.56
C LYS A 3 -65.78 35.19 -10.26
N TYR A 4 -64.63 35.81 -10.05
CA TYR A 4 -63.34 35.23 -10.47
C TYR A 4 -62.88 34.18 -9.46
N LEU A 5 -62.90 32.93 -9.88
CA LEU A 5 -62.34 31.79 -9.17
C LEU A 5 -60.87 31.70 -9.58
N ALA A 6 -59.98 32.15 -8.72
CA ALA A 6 -58.56 32.01 -8.96
C ALA A 6 -58.10 30.57 -8.61
N LEU A 7 -57.78 29.84 -9.65
CA LEU A 7 -57.24 28.50 -9.52
C LEU A 7 -55.74 28.62 -9.23
N PHE A 8 -55.38 28.38 -7.98
CA PHE A 8 -53.98 28.34 -7.55
C PHE A 8 -53.43 26.94 -7.83
N THR A 9 -52.79 26.78 -8.97
CA THR A 9 -52.09 25.54 -9.30
C THR A 9 -50.72 25.58 -8.60
N ILE A 10 -50.62 24.85 -7.49
CA ILE A 10 -49.34 24.61 -6.80
C ILE A 10 -48.57 23.57 -7.63
N LEU A 11 -47.56 24.05 -8.33
CA LEU A 11 -46.59 23.23 -9.04
C LEU A 11 -45.60 22.66 -8.02
N ILE A 12 -45.88 21.44 -7.54
CA ILE A 12 -44.94 20.66 -6.71
C ILE A 12 -43.83 20.14 -7.64
N ILE A 13 -42.71 20.84 -7.69
CA ILE A 13 -41.54 20.34 -8.34
C ILE A 13 -40.90 19.34 -7.38
N THR A 14 -41.21 18.06 -7.51
CA THR A 14 -40.48 16.98 -6.89
C THR A 14 -39.13 16.85 -7.59
N SER A 15 -38.13 17.54 -7.06
CA SER A 15 -36.72 17.28 -7.42
C SER A 15 -36.33 15.88 -6.94
N TYR A 16 -36.47 14.89 -7.82
CA TYR A 16 -35.83 13.60 -7.67
C TYR A 16 -34.31 13.83 -7.77
N GLY A 17 -33.70 14.10 -6.63
CA GLY A 17 -32.26 14.00 -6.48
C GLY A 17 -31.83 12.56 -6.70
N CYS A 18 -31.46 12.20 -7.91
CA CYS A 18 -30.64 11.02 -8.15
C CYS A 18 -29.32 11.23 -7.44
N SER A 19 -29.20 10.78 -6.18
CA SER A 19 -27.92 10.49 -5.61
C SER A 19 -27.34 9.32 -6.39
N LYS A 20 -26.52 9.62 -7.42
CA LYS A 20 -25.58 8.62 -7.92
C LYS A 20 -24.66 8.30 -6.76
N THR A 21 -24.94 7.22 -6.06
CA THR A 21 -23.92 6.48 -5.33
C THR A 21 -22.87 6.15 -6.39
N ILE A 22 -21.80 6.91 -6.41
CA ILE A 22 -20.58 6.49 -7.08
C ILE A 22 -20.12 5.31 -6.23
N ASP A 23 -20.57 4.10 -6.60
CA ASP A 23 -19.91 2.89 -6.20
C ASP A 23 -18.48 3.04 -6.75
N SER A 24 -17.60 3.53 -5.89
CA SER A 24 -16.17 3.46 -6.14
C SER A 24 -15.90 1.98 -6.38
N PRO A 25 -15.53 1.56 -7.60
CA PRO A 25 -15.26 0.15 -7.83
C PRO A 25 -14.20 -0.21 -6.80
N ALA A 26 -14.55 -1.13 -5.90
CA ALA A 26 -13.61 -1.64 -4.91
C ALA A 26 -12.36 -1.97 -5.71
N SER A 27 -11.31 -1.20 -5.53
CA SER A 27 -10.10 -1.27 -6.34
C SER A 27 -9.63 -2.73 -6.23
N LYS A 28 -9.91 -3.49 -7.31
CA LYS A 28 -9.61 -4.91 -7.34
C LYS A 28 -8.11 -5.00 -7.15
N TYR A 29 -7.70 -5.50 -5.99
CA TYR A 29 -6.28 -5.67 -5.70
C TYR A 29 -5.65 -6.44 -6.86
N GLN A 30 -4.59 -5.88 -7.44
CA GLN A 30 -3.75 -6.58 -8.41
C GLN A 30 -2.42 -6.85 -7.71
N PRO A 31 -1.95 -8.10 -7.68
CA PRO A 31 -0.65 -8.41 -7.10
C PRO A 31 0.43 -7.59 -7.80
N PHE A 32 1.42 -7.15 -7.04
CA PHE A 32 2.51 -6.33 -7.58
C PHE A 32 3.40 -7.14 -8.52
N ASN A 33 3.56 -8.43 -8.20
CA ASN A 33 4.37 -9.40 -8.94
C ASN A 33 3.79 -10.81 -8.79
N GLU A 34 4.63 -11.81 -9.01
CA GLU A 34 4.32 -13.20 -8.72
C GLU A 34 4.08 -13.41 -7.21
N LEU A 35 3.14 -14.29 -6.89
CA LEU A 35 2.88 -14.69 -5.51
C LEU A 35 4.10 -15.43 -4.95
N VAL A 36 4.52 -15.05 -3.76
CA VAL A 36 5.59 -15.75 -3.03
C VAL A 36 4.95 -16.78 -2.11
N PHE A 37 5.33 -18.05 -2.27
CA PHE A 37 4.86 -19.13 -1.42
C PHE A 37 5.94 -19.55 -0.42
N ILE A 38 5.58 -19.59 0.86
CA ILE A 38 6.45 -20.03 1.94
C ILE A 38 5.83 -21.27 2.59
N ASN A 39 6.62 -22.34 2.71
CA ASN A 39 6.17 -23.63 3.21
C ASN A 39 6.02 -23.63 4.75
N VAL A 40 5.01 -22.93 5.23
CA VAL A 40 4.58 -22.88 6.64
C VAL A 40 3.05 -22.81 6.70
N VAL A 41 2.44 -23.09 7.85
CA VAL A 41 0.97 -23.07 8.03
C VAL A 41 0.45 -21.67 8.35
N GLU A 42 1.20 -20.88 9.11
CA GLU A 42 0.75 -19.58 9.60
C GLU A 42 1.71 -18.45 9.23
N LYS A 43 1.17 -17.26 9.10
CA LYS A 43 1.91 -16.01 8.87
C LYS A 43 1.47 -14.93 9.86
N LYS A 44 2.44 -14.25 10.46
CA LYS A 44 2.23 -13.10 11.34
C LYS A 44 3.07 -11.91 10.87
N ILE A 45 2.46 -10.74 10.74
CA ILE A 45 3.14 -9.48 10.43
C ILE A 45 3.26 -8.69 11.73
N ILE A 46 4.47 -8.24 12.06
CA ILE A 46 4.80 -7.46 13.25
C ILE A 46 5.35 -6.11 12.81
N GLU A 47 4.81 -5.06 13.38
CA GLU A 47 5.27 -3.70 13.16
C GLU A 47 6.14 -3.26 14.34
N GLU A 48 7.39 -2.89 14.06
CA GLU A 48 8.21 -2.21 15.06
C GLU A 48 7.94 -0.70 15.02
N LYS A 49 8.28 -0.02 16.12
CA LYS A 49 8.15 1.44 16.18
C LYS A 49 9.26 2.09 15.35
N TYR A 50 8.89 2.86 14.35
CA TYR A 50 9.81 3.66 13.53
C TYR A 50 9.34 5.12 13.43
N ASN A 51 10.21 6.00 12.95
CA ASN A 51 9.89 7.41 12.78
C ASN A 51 8.79 7.59 11.72
N GLN A 52 7.65 8.14 12.15
CA GLN A 52 6.47 8.29 11.30
C GLN A 52 6.52 9.64 10.57
N SER A 53 6.62 9.61 9.26
CA SER A 53 6.26 10.69 8.35
C SER A 53 4.98 10.34 7.60
N ILE A 54 4.32 11.31 6.96
CA ILE A 54 3.12 11.05 6.13
C ILE A 54 3.43 10.04 5.01
N HIS A 55 4.61 10.11 4.43
CA HIS A 55 5.02 9.19 3.36
C HIS A 55 5.42 7.81 3.89
N SER A 56 6.00 7.73 5.08
CA SER A 56 6.28 6.44 5.72
C SER A 56 5.00 5.70 6.10
N GLU A 57 3.94 6.39 6.53
CA GLU A 57 2.64 5.76 6.80
C GLU A 57 2.01 5.20 5.51
N LYS A 58 2.02 5.96 4.41
CA LYS A 58 1.54 5.48 3.10
C LYS A 58 2.34 4.28 2.62
N THR A 59 3.67 4.32 2.76
CA THR A 59 4.56 3.21 2.42
C THR A 59 4.22 1.98 3.23
N LYS A 60 4.05 2.13 4.54
CA LYS A 60 3.66 1.07 5.46
C LYS A 60 2.37 0.39 5.04
N GLN A 61 1.30 1.15 4.77
CA GLN A 61 0.01 0.59 4.36
C GLN A 61 0.14 -0.26 3.08
N LYS A 62 0.91 0.21 2.11
CA LYS A 62 1.16 -0.53 0.87
C LYS A 62 1.99 -1.79 1.12
N LEU A 63 3.01 -1.72 1.99
CA LEU A 63 3.81 -2.87 2.38
C LEU A 63 2.98 -3.93 3.10
N ILE A 64 2.20 -3.56 4.11
CA ILE A 64 1.32 -4.49 4.83
C ILE A 64 0.38 -5.18 3.86
N ASN A 65 -0.22 -4.42 2.94
CA ASN A 65 -1.12 -4.97 1.94
C ASN A 65 -0.42 -5.99 1.01
N TRP A 66 0.82 -5.70 0.59
CA TRP A 66 1.65 -6.63 -0.17
C TRP A 66 2.01 -7.88 0.65
N LEU A 67 2.54 -7.70 1.87
CA LEU A 67 2.91 -8.79 2.76
C LEU A 67 1.72 -9.71 3.08
N ASP A 68 0.53 -9.15 3.21
CA ASP A 68 -0.68 -9.92 3.48
C ASP A 68 -1.20 -10.67 2.26
N LYS A 69 -1.24 -10.01 1.09
CA LYS A 69 -1.92 -10.52 -0.09
C LYS A 69 -1.04 -11.31 -1.04
N ASP A 70 0.23 -10.95 -1.17
CA ASP A 70 1.11 -11.56 -2.17
C ASP A 70 2.07 -12.61 -1.57
N ILE A 71 2.30 -12.57 -0.25
CA ILE A 71 3.06 -13.62 0.43
C ILE A 71 2.10 -14.63 1.02
N LYS A 72 2.10 -15.83 0.47
CA LYS A 72 1.19 -16.92 0.84
C LYS A 72 1.90 -18.02 1.58
N THR A 73 1.17 -18.69 2.45
CA THR A 73 1.62 -19.90 3.15
C THR A 73 0.93 -21.11 2.53
N ASN A 74 1.67 -22.20 2.29
CA ASN A 74 1.16 -23.41 1.68
C ASN A 74 1.66 -24.68 2.36
N GLY A 75 2.32 -24.55 3.53
CA GLY A 75 2.81 -25.68 4.34
C GLY A 75 1.75 -26.23 5.30
N HIS A 76 2.16 -27.29 6.00
CA HIS A 76 1.37 -27.98 7.01
C HIS A 76 1.89 -27.78 8.43
N GLU A 77 3.09 -27.21 8.56
CA GLU A 77 3.79 -27.02 9.82
C GLU A 77 4.54 -25.69 9.85
N GLY A 78 4.90 -25.26 11.07
CA GLY A 78 5.70 -24.06 11.27
C GLY A 78 4.94 -22.75 11.09
N TYR A 79 5.65 -21.65 11.24
CA TYR A 79 5.08 -20.31 11.06
C TYR A 79 6.12 -19.34 10.51
N LEU A 80 5.62 -18.30 9.86
CA LEU A 80 6.38 -17.18 9.33
C LEU A 80 6.09 -15.93 10.17
N GLU A 81 7.14 -15.35 10.72
CA GLU A 81 7.08 -14.03 11.34
C GLU A 81 7.75 -13.01 10.41
N ILE A 82 7.01 -11.97 10.01
CA ILE A 82 7.52 -10.88 9.16
C ILE A 82 7.56 -9.62 10.00
N LYS A 83 8.75 -9.06 10.20
CA LYS A 83 8.94 -7.78 10.90
C LYS A 83 9.26 -6.67 9.92
N ILE A 84 8.52 -5.58 10.02
CA ILE A 84 8.89 -4.31 9.38
C ILE A 84 9.82 -3.60 10.36
N LEU A 85 11.13 -3.67 10.08
CA LEU A 85 12.15 -3.14 10.98
C LEU A 85 12.32 -1.63 10.82
N ASP A 86 12.24 -1.14 9.58
CA ASP A 86 12.46 0.28 9.30
C ASP A 86 11.77 0.72 8.00
N ILE A 87 11.27 1.96 8.01
CA ILE A 87 10.77 2.67 6.83
C ILE A 87 11.29 4.11 6.93
N VAL A 88 12.22 4.45 6.05
CA VAL A 88 12.78 5.80 5.98
C VAL A 88 12.33 6.48 4.69
N THR A 89 11.89 7.72 4.82
CA THR A 89 11.56 8.58 3.68
C THR A 89 12.32 9.87 3.80
N ASP A 90 13.22 10.11 2.86
CA ASP A 90 14.04 11.32 2.78
C ASP A 90 13.63 12.16 1.58
N GLU A 91 13.58 13.46 1.78
CA GLU A 91 13.28 14.44 0.74
C GLU A 91 14.44 15.43 0.62
N LYS A 92 14.96 15.58 -0.58
CA LYS A 92 16.02 16.53 -0.87
C LYS A 92 15.58 17.53 -1.94
N ILE A 93 15.50 18.80 -1.55
CA ILE A 93 15.27 19.90 -2.50
C ILE A 93 16.54 20.09 -3.33
N ILE A 94 16.37 20.15 -4.63
CA ILE A 94 17.43 20.45 -5.61
C ILE A 94 17.09 21.73 -6.37
N LYS A 95 18.05 22.27 -7.14
CA LYS A 95 17.91 23.57 -7.82
C LYS A 95 16.62 23.73 -8.61
N ASN A 96 16.15 22.67 -9.27
CA ASN A 96 14.97 22.69 -10.12
C ASN A 96 14.00 21.54 -9.78
N GLY A 97 13.83 21.20 -8.50
CA GLY A 97 12.87 20.13 -8.16
C GLY A 97 13.08 19.50 -6.79
N LEU A 98 12.63 18.29 -6.67
CA LEU A 98 12.63 17.48 -5.45
C LEU A 98 13.06 16.05 -5.76
N ILE A 99 13.94 15.49 -4.96
CA ILE A 99 14.23 14.06 -4.94
C ILE A 99 13.56 13.47 -3.71
N ILE A 100 12.84 12.37 -3.89
CA ILE A 100 12.22 11.59 -2.82
C ILE A 100 12.88 10.22 -2.82
N ASN A 101 13.39 9.80 -1.67
CA ASN A 101 13.99 8.48 -1.46
C ASN A 101 13.19 7.72 -0.41
N ILE A 102 12.87 6.46 -0.67
CA ILE A 102 12.19 5.57 0.27
C ILE A 102 13.03 4.31 0.42
N SER A 103 13.39 3.98 1.66
CA SER A 103 14.07 2.74 2.00
C SER A 103 13.27 1.94 3.02
N VAL A 104 13.34 0.61 2.90
CA VAL A 104 12.62 -0.34 3.74
C VAL A 104 13.54 -1.48 4.14
N LYS A 105 13.39 -1.95 5.38
CA LYS A 105 14.08 -3.11 5.92
C LYS A 105 13.08 -4.08 6.53
N LEU A 106 13.10 -5.32 6.07
CA LEU A 106 12.20 -6.39 6.47
C LEU A 106 13.01 -7.58 6.99
N ASP A 107 12.50 -8.24 8.03
CA ASP A 107 13.01 -9.54 8.53
C ASP A 107 11.90 -10.59 8.34
N PHE A 108 12.24 -11.68 7.67
CA PHE A 108 11.40 -12.86 7.52
C PHE A 108 12.01 -13.99 8.33
N SER A 109 11.40 -14.33 9.44
CA SER A 109 11.82 -15.42 10.32
C SER A 109 10.90 -16.61 10.10
N ILE A 110 11.44 -17.69 9.52
CA ILE A 110 10.72 -18.93 9.23
C ILE A 110 11.06 -19.94 10.33
N PHE A 111 10.05 -20.42 11.05
CA PHE A 111 10.18 -21.39 12.12
C PHE A 111 9.53 -22.69 11.70
N ASN A 112 10.26 -23.80 11.75
CA ASN A 112 9.73 -25.13 11.56
C ASN A 112 9.10 -25.66 12.86
N SER A 113 8.22 -26.65 12.77
CA SER A 113 7.51 -27.22 13.92
C SER A 113 8.43 -27.79 15.01
N ALA A 114 9.64 -28.22 14.66
CA ALA A 114 10.62 -28.80 15.59
C ALA A 114 11.37 -27.75 16.43
N LEU A 115 10.97 -26.48 16.46
CA LEU A 115 11.54 -25.35 17.24
C LEU A 115 13.08 -25.13 17.07
N ASP A 116 13.80 -26.10 16.53
CA ASP A 116 15.28 -26.09 16.42
C ASP A 116 15.81 -25.50 15.10
N SER A 117 14.97 -25.28 14.11
CA SER A 117 15.40 -24.68 12.86
C SER A 117 14.68 -23.37 12.57
N ARG A 118 15.45 -22.30 12.59
CA ARG A 118 15.01 -20.95 12.21
C ARG A 118 15.82 -20.48 11.02
N LYS A 119 15.14 -20.20 9.89
CA LYS A 119 15.75 -19.49 8.76
C LYS A 119 15.39 -18.02 8.88
N ILE A 120 16.40 -17.15 8.88
CA ILE A 120 16.20 -15.68 8.89
C ILE A 120 16.61 -15.14 7.53
N ILE A 121 15.71 -14.39 6.91
CA ILE A 121 15.94 -13.70 5.63
C ILE A 121 15.77 -12.20 5.88
N LEU A 122 16.85 -11.46 5.76
CA LEU A 122 16.84 -10.01 5.89
C LEU A 122 16.82 -9.36 4.50
N ILE A 123 15.73 -8.66 4.18
CA ILE A 123 15.56 -7.98 2.90
C ILE A 123 15.61 -6.49 3.10
N ARG A 124 16.35 -5.81 2.22
CA ARG A 124 16.40 -4.35 2.13
C ARG A 124 16.05 -3.91 0.73
N GLY A 125 15.31 -2.83 0.65
CA GLY A 125 15.01 -2.15 -0.61
C GLY A 125 15.15 -0.66 -0.44
N GLU A 126 15.60 -0.02 -1.49
CA GLU A 126 15.67 1.42 -1.61
C GLU A 126 15.28 1.80 -3.04
N GLU A 127 14.46 2.85 -3.16
CA GLU A 127 14.03 3.36 -4.44
C GLU A 127 13.83 4.87 -4.34
N TYR A 128 14.07 5.58 -5.44
CA TYR A 128 13.95 7.02 -5.49
C TYR A 128 13.18 7.48 -6.71
N GLY A 129 12.60 8.69 -6.61
CA GLY A 129 11.99 9.40 -7.71
C GLY A 129 12.38 10.88 -7.69
N GLN A 130 12.14 11.55 -8.79
CA GLN A 130 12.49 12.95 -8.96
C GLN A 130 11.35 13.72 -9.62
N LEU A 131 11.00 14.85 -9.02
CA LEU A 131 10.11 15.85 -9.59
C LEU A 131 10.93 17.03 -10.09
N ILE A 132 10.76 17.42 -11.35
CA ILE A 132 11.51 18.52 -11.98
C ILE A 132 10.55 19.65 -12.33
N GLY A 133 10.99 20.90 -12.11
CA GLY A 133 10.20 22.10 -12.41
C GLY A 133 9.14 22.40 -11.36
N ASN A 134 8.04 23.00 -11.79
CA ASN A 134 6.90 23.28 -10.93
C ASN A 134 6.04 22.02 -10.80
N PHE A 135 5.84 21.56 -9.60
CA PHE A 135 5.01 20.39 -9.30
C PHE A 135 3.99 20.73 -8.22
N THR A 136 2.87 20.02 -8.25
CA THR A 136 1.79 20.11 -7.27
C THR A 136 1.95 19.06 -6.18
N LEU A 137 1.17 19.16 -5.11
CA LEU A 137 1.09 18.11 -4.09
C LEU A 137 0.56 16.79 -4.66
N ASN A 138 -0.31 16.88 -5.69
CA ASN A 138 -0.80 15.70 -6.39
C ASN A 138 0.30 15.00 -7.18
N ASP A 139 1.14 15.73 -7.90
CA ASP A 139 2.29 15.17 -8.62
C ASP A 139 3.25 14.47 -7.66
N LYS A 140 3.51 15.09 -6.51
CA LYS A 140 4.31 14.48 -5.44
C LYS A 140 3.68 13.18 -4.93
N SER A 141 2.36 13.17 -4.71
CA SER A 141 1.65 11.97 -4.25
C SER A 141 1.72 10.83 -5.27
N ILE A 142 1.58 11.13 -6.55
CA ILE A 142 1.71 10.17 -7.65
C ILE A 142 3.13 9.61 -7.70
N GLU A 143 4.14 10.46 -7.60
CA GLU A 143 5.54 10.01 -7.63
C GLU A 143 5.87 9.11 -6.43
N VAL A 144 5.41 9.45 -5.23
CA VAL A 144 5.54 8.57 -4.04
C VAL A 144 4.91 7.20 -4.30
N GLU A 145 3.74 7.13 -4.93
CA GLU A 145 3.11 5.84 -5.29
C GLU A 145 3.95 5.03 -6.28
N ASN A 146 4.52 5.68 -7.28
CA ASN A 146 5.39 5.04 -8.26
C ASN A 146 6.66 4.47 -7.60
N ILE A 147 7.27 5.25 -6.69
CA ILE A 147 8.43 4.80 -5.91
C ILE A 147 8.08 3.58 -5.08
N ILE A 148 6.97 3.62 -4.32
CA ILE A 148 6.54 2.50 -3.48
C ILE A 148 6.28 1.24 -4.33
N LYS A 149 5.64 1.39 -5.49
CA LYS A 149 5.41 0.27 -6.40
C LYS A 149 6.71 -0.40 -6.84
N LYS A 150 7.66 0.37 -7.36
CA LYS A 150 8.98 -0.14 -7.78
C LYS A 150 9.74 -0.77 -6.62
N LEU A 151 9.66 -0.17 -5.43
CA LEU A 151 10.27 -0.69 -4.22
C LEU A 151 9.72 -2.07 -3.85
N ILE A 152 8.40 -2.25 -3.87
CA ILE A 152 7.74 -3.53 -3.59
C ILE A 152 8.13 -4.58 -4.64
N GLU A 153 8.17 -4.23 -5.92
CA GLU A 153 8.64 -5.11 -7.00
C GLU A 153 10.06 -5.60 -6.72
N LYS A 154 10.96 -4.71 -6.32
CA LYS A 154 12.34 -5.04 -5.98
C LYS A 154 12.44 -5.95 -4.74
N LEU A 155 11.65 -5.66 -3.70
CA LEU A 155 11.57 -6.49 -2.50
C LEU A 155 11.03 -7.90 -2.81
N SER A 156 10.00 -8.02 -3.65
CA SER A 156 9.46 -9.31 -4.11
C SER A 156 10.51 -10.15 -4.84
N ILE A 157 11.23 -9.56 -5.78
CA ILE A 157 12.31 -10.25 -6.53
C ILE A 157 13.41 -10.72 -5.59
N ASN A 158 13.80 -9.88 -4.62
CA ASN A 158 14.83 -10.26 -3.65
C ASN A 158 14.35 -11.39 -2.73
N LEU A 159 13.09 -11.34 -2.28
CA LEU A 159 12.52 -12.41 -1.46
C LEU A 159 12.47 -13.75 -2.21
N LEU A 160 12.03 -13.73 -3.47
CA LEU A 160 11.98 -14.94 -4.31
C LEU A 160 13.35 -15.61 -4.47
N LYS A 161 14.43 -14.83 -4.58
CA LYS A 161 15.80 -15.37 -4.68
C LYS A 161 16.28 -16.05 -3.40
N GLU A 162 15.77 -15.60 -2.25
CA GLU A 162 16.18 -16.13 -0.94
C GLU A 162 15.32 -17.33 -0.48
N VAL A 163 14.11 -17.46 -1.04
CA VAL A 163 13.16 -18.53 -0.67
C VAL A 163 13.33 -19.77 -1.57
N ASN A 164 13.73 -19.58 -2.83
CA ASN A 164 13.99 -20.66 -3.81
C ASN A 164 15.43 -21.13 -3.72
#